data_c1d7394640e638051d8b1b646d99aa99
#
_entry.id   c1d7394640e638051d8b1b646d99aa99
#
_cell.length_a   1.000
_cell.length_b   1.000
_cell.length_c   1.000
_cell.angle_alpha   90.00
_cell.angle_beta   90.00
_cell.angle_gamma   90.00
#
_symmetry.space_group_name_H-M   'P 1'
#
loop_
_entity.id
_entity.type
_entity.pdbx_description
1 polymer ?
#
loop_
_entity_poly.entity_id
_entity_poly.type
_entity_poly.pdbx_seq_one_letter_code
_entity_poly.pdbx_strand_id
1 'polypeptide(L)'
;MEFIAFELVDSEEMHMETCHEQMQFLEDNGFTVVEREYLIFHSSREIQEHIDKFDPLKYAYPVDGLIFEYDNIRFGLMQGATDHHENNKIAYKWADETATTKFREIELNTTRTGMVSLTALFDKVIIDSTEVSRASVHNYDIFQEFQFGEGDDITVYKANKIIPQIEENLTRSGTYQLSHVCPCCDTALEIRQPKDARFLFCPNTHCPARRVQQFVYFVSKQAMDIAGMSAATIEKFVDKGWIKEFADIYKLDRHKEQIVSLEGFGEKSYQKLWNAIEKSSVVPLDRFLVALGIPNVGRRSAKVLAEACLWSWENFITKVDSEYDFTQLRDFGEVVNRNLYEYFRHEENRTMLSHLLEMITFEEVEIKEVTQDNPFFGKTVVATGSLVHFTRDSIKEKLESLGAKATGSVSKNTDYVLAGEKAGSKLTKAQELGIKVLTEQEFLEMIATIEV
;
A
#
# COMPACT_ATOMS: atom_id res chain seq x y z
N MET A 1 18.75 -18.84 -10.38
CA MET A 1 17.33 -18.40 -10.24
C MET A 1 16.59 -19.21 -11.29
N GLU A 2 15.59 -19.95 -10.89
CA GLU A 2 14.75 -20.76 -11.76
C GLU A 2 13.45 -20.00 -12.03
N PHE A 3 12.95 -20.05 -13.25
CA PHE A 3 11.69 -19.43 -13.65
C PHE A 3 10.68 -20.52 -13.93
N ILE A 4 9.53 -20.46 -13.27
CA ILE A 4 8.43 -21.39 -13.45
C ILE A 4 7.20 -20.59 -13.85
N ALA A 5 6.65 -20.84 -15.04
CA ALA A 5 5.41 -20.23 -15.50
C ALA A 5 4.21 -20.94 -14.88
N PHE A 6 3.24 -20.21 -14.38
CA PHE A 6 2.03 -20.76 -13.77
C PHE A 6 0.73 -20.29 -14.42
N GLU A 7 0.80 -19.28 -15.29
CA GLU A 7 -0.35 -18.71 -15.99
C GLU A 7 0.10 -18.05 -17.29
N LEU A 8 -0.68 -18.19 -18.34
CA LEU A 8 -0.56 -17.40 -19.57
C LEU A 8 -1.57 -16.24 -19.50
N VAL A 9 -1.08 -15.03 -19.24
CA VAL A 9 -1.92 -13.84 -18.99
C VAL A 9 -2.58 -13.32 -20.25
N ASP A 10 -1.94 -13.49 -21.39
CA ASP A 10 -2.42 -13.02 -22.69
C ASP A 10 -2.21 -14.08 -23.75
N SER A 11 -3.29 -14.61 -24.26
CA SER A 11 -3.31 -15.61 -25.33
C SER A 11 -4.11 -15.14 -26.54
N GLU A 12 -4.22 -13.83 -26.75
CA GLU A 12 -5.19 -13.20 -27.64
C GLU A 12 -5.04 -13.61 -29.10
N GLU A 13 -3.85 -13.96 -29.57
CA GLU A 13 -3.64 -14.48 -30.92
C GLU A 13 -3.92 -15.99 -31.08
N MET A 14 -4.12 -16.68 -29.95
CA MET A 14 -4.30 -18.13 -29.94
C MET A 14 -5.68 -18.47 -29.37
N HIS A 15 -6.55 -19.02 -30.20
CA HIS A 15 -7.88 -19.49 -29.79
C HIS A 15 -7.76 -20.75 -28.93
N MET A 16 -7.30 -20.58 -27.69
CA MET A 16 -7.22 -21.66 -26.71
C MET A 16 -8.52 -21.71 -25.92
N GLU A 17 -9.10 -22.88 -25.84
CA GLU A 17 -10.37 -23.10 -25.13
C GLU A 17 -10.16 -23.58 -23.69
N THR A 18 -8.95 -24.08 -23.39
CA THR A 18 -8.63 -24.69 -22.09
C THR A 18 -7.34 -24.15 -21.50
N CYS A 19 -7.25 -24.17 -20.17
CA CYS A 19 -6.01 -23.89 -19.45
C CYS A 19 -4.93 -24.91 -19.79
N HIS A 20 -5.33 -26.15 -20.10
CA HIS A 20 -4.40 -27.18 -20.58
C HIS A 20 -3.66 -26.74 -21.84
N GLU A 21 -4.39 -26.24 -22.84
CA GLU A 21 -3.78 -25.76 -24.10
C GLU A 21 -2.83 -24.59 -23.85
N GLN A 22 -3.15 -23.68 -22.93
CA GLN A 22 -2.29 -22.54 -22.58
C GLN A 22 -0.96 -23.02 -21.96
N MET A 23 -1.04 -23.98 -21.04
CA MET A 23 0.15 -24.53 -20.39
C MET A 23 1.00 -25.36 -21.35
N GLN A 24 0.36 -26.14 -22.21
CA GLN A 24 1.07 -26.91 -23.25
C GLN A 24 1.82 -25.99 -24.21
N PHE A 25 1.19 -24.88 -24.60
CA PHE A 25 1.86 -23.86 -25.41
C PHE A 25 3.12 -23.29 -24.73
N LEU A 26 3.08 -23.02 -23.43
CA LEU A 26 4.24 -22.54 -22.69
C LEU A 26 5.36 -23.59 -22.69
N GLU A 27 5.03 -24.87 -22.48
CA GLU A 27 6.00 -25.97 -22.53
C GLU A 27 6.62 -26.12 -23.93
N ASP A 28 5.81 -26.06 -24.98
CA ASP A 28 6.25 -26.19 -26.37
C ASP A 28 7.18 -25.03 -26.79
N ASN A 29 7.06 -23.87 -26.10
CA ASN A 29 7.95 -22.72 -26.28
C ASN A 29 9.14 -22.70 -25.30
N GLY A 30 9.38 -23.80 -24.57
CA GLY A 30 10.58 -24.00 -23.76
C GLY A 30 10.52 -23.40 -22.36
N PHE A 31 9.34 -23.02 -21.86
CA PHE A 31 9.17 -22.62 -20.47
C PHE A 31 9.00 -23.83 -19.55
N THR A 32 9.62 -23.79 -18.39
CA THR A 32 9.25 -24.68 -17.29
C THR A 32 7.93 -24.20 -16.72
N VAL A 33 6.93 -25.05 -16.66
CA VAL A 33 5.62 -24.71 -16.10
C VAL A 33 5.42 -25.37 -14.73
N VAL A 34 4.48 -24.83 -13.95
CA VAL A 34 4.06 -25.43 -12.68
C VAL A 34 3.51 -26.82 -12.92
N GLU A 35 3.83 -27.76 -12.01
CA GLU A 35 3.27 -29.10 -12.04
C GLU A 35 1.75 -29.04 -11.88
N ARG A 36 1.01 -29.80 -12.70
CA ARG A 36 -0.44 -29.75 -12.79
C ARG A 36 -1.03 -31.14 -13.14
N GLU A 37 -2.23 -31.33 -12.68
CA GLU A 37 -3.02 -32.52 -12.98
C GLU A 37 -4.40 -32.13 -13.55
N TYR A 38 -4.88 -32.87 -14.52
CA TYR A 38 -6.21 -32.67 -15.12
C TYR A 38 -7.14 -33.76 -14.60
N LEU A 39 -8.10 -33.37 -13.81
CA LEU A 39 -8.97 -34.27 -13.06
C LEU A 39 -10.44 -33.90 -13.26
N ILE A 40 -11.30 -34.93 -13.24
CA ILE A 40 -12.75 -34.75 -13.20
C ILE A 40 -13.22 -35.24 -11.84
N PHE A 41 -13.80 -34.35 -11.07
CA PHE A 41 -14.38 -34.64 -9.77
C PHE A 41 -15.91 -34.68 -9.89
N HIS A 42 -16.51 -35.69 -9.29
CA HIS A 42 -17.99 -35.87 -9.24
C HIS A 42 -18.54 -35.52 -7.85
N SER A 43 -17.70 -35.31 -6.86
CA SER A 43 -18.10 -34.98 -5.49
C SER A 43 -16.99 -34.22 -4.75
N SER A 44 -17.36 -33.44 -3.74
CA SER A 44 -16.44 -32.80 -2.80
C SER A 44 -15.55 -33.79 -2.05
N ARG A 45 -16.07 -35.03 -1.84
CA ARG A 45 -15.26 -36.09 -1.21
C ARG A 45 -14.08 -36.50 -2.07
N GLU A 46 -14.25 -36.63 -3.37
CA GLU A 46 -13.15 -36.97 -4.29
C GLU A 46 -12.09 -35.87 -4.31
N ILE A 47 -12.50 -34.60 -4.25
CA ILE A 47 -11.57 -33.47 -4.12
C ILE A 47 -10.77 -33.61 -2.82
N GLN A 48 -11.44 -33.88 -1.69
CA GLN A 48 -10.76 -34.03 -0.40
C GLN A 48 -9.79 -35.21 -0.41
N GLU A 49 -10.19 -36.36 -0.94
CA GLU A 49 -9.33 -37.55 -1.06
C GLU A 49 -8.11 -37.29 -1.97
N HIS A 50 -8.23 -36.38 -2.93
CA HIS A 50 -7.10 -35.96 -3.78
C HIS A 50 -6.15 -35.02 -3.01
N ILE A 51 -6.69 -34.03 -2.29
CA ILE A 51 -5.92 -33.14 -1.42
C ILE A 51 -5.12 -33.95 -0.39
N ASP A 52 -5.75 -34.90 0.27
CA ASP A 52 -5.13 -35.72 1.32
C ASP A 52 -3.96 -36.58 0.83
N LYS A 53 -3.88 -36.87 -0.47
CA LYS A 53 -2.78 -37.61 -1.08
C LYS A 53 -1.58 -36.75 -1.41
N PHE A 54 -1.75 -35.43 -1.52
CA PHE A 54 -0.66 -34.52 -1.84
C PHE A 54 0.18 -34.28 -0.59
N ASP A 55 1.48 -34.55 -0.68
CA ASP A 55 2.43 -34.33 0.42
C ASP A 55 3.30 -33.10 0.09
N PRO A 56 3.02 -31.94 0.69
CA PRO A 56 3.74 -30.70 0.39
C PRO A 56 5.23 -30.78 0.77
N LEU A 57 5.61 -31.69 1.68
CA LEU A 57 7.00 -31.87 2.11
C LEU A 57 7.84 -32.66 1.09
N LYS A 58 7.20 -33.42 0.21
CA LYS A 58 7.85 -34.17 -0.87
C LYS A 58 7.90 -33.41 -2.18
N TYR A 59 7.20 -32.31 -2.27
CA TYR A 59 7.20 -31.49 -3.49
C TYR A 59 8.57 -30.80 -3.68
N ALA A 60 8.97 -30.61 -4.93
CA ALA A 60 10.30 -30.08 -5.26
C ALA A 60 10.53 -28.63 -4.83
N TYR A 61 9.44 -27.89 -4.65
CA TYR A 61 9.45 -26.47 -4.26
C TYR A 61 8.57 -26.26 -3.02
N PRO A 62 8.88 -25.25 -2.18
CA PRO A 62 7.99 -24.87 -1.09
C PRO A 62 6.64 -24.40 -1.64
N VAL A 63 5.55 -24.98 -1.17
CA VAL A 63 4.17 -24.65 -1.55
C VAL A 63 3.33 -24.35 -0.32
N ASP A 64 2.39 -23.42 -0.44
CA ASP A 64 1.48 -23.01 0.63
C ASP A 64 0.03 -23.46 0.39
N GLY A 65 -0.25 -24.06 -0.78
CA GLY A 65 -1.58 -24.52 -1.14
C GLY A 65 -1.65 -25.20 -2.48
N LEU A 66 -2.85 -25.65 -2.84
CA LEU A 66 -3.22 -26.16 -4.16
C LEU A 66 -4.22 -25.19 -4.78
N ILE A 67 -4.11 -24.96 -6.08
CA ILE A 67 -5.10 -24.17 -6.83
C ILE A 67 -5.92 -25.13 -7.67
N PHE A 68 -7.24 -25.07 -7.48
CA PHE A 68 -8.22 -25.74 -8.34
C PHE A 68 -8.80 -24.70 -9.29
N GLU A 69 -8.67 -24.95 -10.58
CA GLU A 69 -9.11 -24.04 -11.64
C GLU A 69 -9.96 -24.80 -12.65
N TYR A 70 -10.96 -24.14 -13.22
CA TYR A 70 -11.74 -24.72 -14.32
C TYR A 70 -10.87 -24.76 -15.58
N ASP A 71 -10.70 -25.95 -16.15
CA ASP A 71 -9.93 -26.12 -17.39
C ASP A 71 -10.57 -25.38 -18.57
N ASN A 72 -11.89 -25.39 -18.68
CA ASN A 72 -12.59 -24.62 -19.71
C ASN A 72 -12.59 -23.11 -19.36
N ILE A 73 -11.82 -22.34 -20.10
CA ILE A 73 -11.62 -20.90 -19.87
C ILE A 73 -12.94 -20.13 -19.93
N ARG A 74 -13.78 -20.41 -20.93
CA ARG A 74 -15.06 -19.72 -21.10
C ARG A 74 -16.00 -20.01 -19.93
N PHE A 75 -16.06 -21.25 -19.48
CA PHE A 75 -16.85 -21.62 -18.31
C PHE A 75 -16.34 -20.94 -17.04
N GLY A 76 -15.02 -20.90 -16.83
CA GLY A 76 -14.40 -20.19 -15.71
C GLY A 76 -14.78 -18.71 -15.68
N LEU A 77 -14.67 -18.01 -16.81
CA LEU A 77 -15.06 -16.60 -16.93
C LEU A 77 -16.55 -16.35 -16.65
N MET A 78 -17.42 -17.30 -16.99
CA MET A 78 -18.86 -17.20 -16.70
C MET A 78 -19.20 -17.26 -15.21
N GLN A 79 -18.26 -17.72 -14.35
CA GLN A 79 -18.45 -17.70 -12.89
C GLN A 79 -18.37 -16.29 -12.32
N GLY A 80 -18.01 -15.29 -13.14
CA GLY A 80 -17.89 -13.89 -12.73
C GLY A 80 -16.59 -13.57 -12.01
N ALA A 81 -16.53 -12.38 -11.46
CA ALA A 81 -15.37 -11.86 -10.75
C ALA A 81 -15.79 -10.98 -9.57
N THR A 82 -14.97 -10.93 -8.55
CA THR A 82 -15.00 -9.89 -7.51
C THR A 82 -14.30 -8.63 -8.01
N ASP A 83 -14.20 -7.59 -7.17
CA ASP A 83 -13.44 -6.37 -7.53
C ASP A 83 -11.94 -6.62 -7.81
N HIS A 84 -11.41 -7.74 -7.34
CA HIS A 84 -9.97 -8.04 -7.38
C HIS A 84 -9.62 -9.40 -8.02
N HIS A 85 -10.55 -10.35 -8.06
CA HIS A 85 -10.28 -11.74 -8.47
C HIS A 85 -11.41 -12.31 -9.32
N GLU A 86 -11.04 -13.12 -10.32
CA GLU A 86 -11.98 -13.95 -11.06
C GLU A 86 -12.38 -15.18 -10.22
N ASN A 87 -13.62 -15.65 -10.39
CA ASN A 87 -14.13 -16.82 -9.68
C ASN A 87 -13.86 -18.15 -10.44
N ASN A 88 -12.91 -18.12 -11.37
CA ASN A 88 -12.52 -19.28 -12.20
C ASN A 88 -11.63 -20.27 -11.44
N LYS A 89 -11.06 -19.88 -10.32
CA LYS A 89 -10.13 -20.68 -9.52
C LYS A 89 -10.33 -20.47 -8.02
N ILE A 90 -9.98 -21.50 -7.25
CA ILE A 90 -10.02 -21.48 -5.78
C ILE A 90 -8.74 -22.08 -5.23
N ALA A 91 -8.18 -21.46 -4.20
CA ALA A 91 -7.03 -21.98 -3.49
C ALA A 91 -7.45 -22.79 -2.26
N TYR A 92 -6.93 -24.00 -2.15
CA TYR A 92 -6.94 -24.76 -0.90
C TYR A 92 -5.61 -24.52 -0.20
N LYS A 93 -5.65 -24.10 1.04
CA LYS A 93 -4.45 -23.92 1.89
C LYS A 93 -4.50 -24.90 3.05
N TRP A 94 -3.36 -25.52 3.34
CA TRP A 94 -3.22 -26.31 4.55
C TRP A 94 -3.33 -25.42 5.78
N ALA A 95 -3.67 -26.01 6.91
CA ALA A 95 -3.57 -25.31 8.19
C ALA A 95 -2.14 -24.85 8.42
N ASP A 96 -1.98 -23.64 8.93
CA ASP A 96 -0.67 -23.11 9.26
C ASP A 96 -0.02 -23.98 10.35
N GLU A 97 1.32 -24.14 10.29
CA GLU A 97 2.07 -24.79 11.35
C GLU A 97 1.96 -23.94 12.60
N THR A 98 1.47 -24.54 13.69
CA THR A 98 1.35 -23.89 15.00
C THR A 98 2.38 -24.42 15.97
N ALA A 99 2.88 -23.57 16.85
CA ALA A 99 3.77 -23.97 17.95
C ALA A 99 3.25 -23.40 19.26
N THR A 100 3.37 -24.21 20.33
CA THR A 100 3.04 -23.78 21.69
C THR A 100 4.29 -23.20 22.36
N THR A 101 4.12 -22.04 23.01
CA THR A 101 5.21 -21.35 23.71
C THR A 101 4.70 -20.63 24.95
N LYS A 102 5.61 -20.05 25.73
CA LYS A 102 5.29 -19.29 26.94
C LYS A 102 5.26 -17.80 26.67
N PHE A 103 4.11 -17.17 26.93
CA PHE A 103 4.00 -15.72 26.94
C PHE A 103 4.89 -15.11 28.03
N ARG A 104 5.55 -13.98 27.75
CA ARG A 104 6.43 -13.27 28.69
C ARG A 104 5.89 -11.88 29.02
N GLU A 105 5.81 -11.01 28.05
CA GLU A 105 5.40 -9.63 28.28
C GLU A 105 4.81 -8.97 27.01
N ILE A 106 4.24 -7.77 27.17
CA ILE A 106 3.84 -6.89 26.07
C ILE A 106 4.84 -5.75 25.95
N GLU A 107 5.52 -5.69 24.82
CA GLU A 107 6.32 -4.53 24.42
C GLU A 107 5.40 -3.45 23.86
N LEU A 108 5.54 -2.22 24.36
CA LEU A 108 4.80 -1.05 23.92
C LEU A 108 5.69 -0.16 23.05
N ASN A 109 5.21 0.21 21.85
CA ASN A 109 5.94 1.11 20.95
C ASN A 109 5.05 2.24 20.48
N THR A 110 5.44 3.49 20.73
CA THR A 110 4.69 4.68 20.34
C THR A 110 4.97 5.05 18.88
N THR A 111 3.94 5.11 18.06
CA THR A 111 4.01 5.49 16.64
C THR A 111 4.01 7.02 16.45
N ARG A 112 4.26 7.49 15.24
CA ARG A 112 4.24 8.92 14.87
C ARG A 112 2.92 9.63 15.17
N THR A 113 1.79 8.92 15.12
CA THR A 113 0.47 9.47 15.40
C THR A 113 0.13 9.47 16.89
N GLY A 114 1.00 8.90 17.72
CA GLY A 114 0.76 8.70 19.15
C GLY A 114 0.06 7.39 19.48
N MET A 115 -0.42 6.63 18.50
CA MET A 115 -0.92 5.28 18.74
C MET A 115 0.20 4.42 19.30
N VAL A 116 -0.10 3.61 20.32
CA VAL A 116 0.85 2.68 20.93
C VAL A 116 0.53 1.27 20.46
N SER A 117 1.46 0.68 19.72
CA SER A 117 1.35 -0.71 19.27
C SER A 117 1.71 -1.67 20.40
N LEU A 118 1.01 -2.79 20.43
CA LEU A 118 1.19 -3.88 21.40
C LEU A 118 1.86 -5.06 20.67
N THR A 119 3.01 -5.48 21.16
CA THR A 119 3.73 -6.65 20.64
C THR A 119 3.95 -7.64 21.78
N ALA A 120 3.37 -8.83 21.66
CA ALA A 120 3.62 -9.89 22.62
C ALA A 120 5.02 -10.49 22.41
N LEU A 121 5.78 -10.60 23.47
CA LEU A 121 7.04 -11.32 23.54
C LEU A 121 6.80 -12.67 24.20
N PHE A 122 7.44 -13.71 23.65
CA PHE A 122 7.30 -15.09 24.13
C PHE A 122 8.61 -15.87 23.95
N ASP A 123 8.71 -17.03 24.58
CA ASP A 123 9.88 -17.88 24.41
C ASP A 123 10.04 -18.28 22.95
N LYS A 124 11.28 -18.36 22.50
CA LYS A 124 11.61 -18.66 21.10
C LYS A 124 11.08 -20.02 20.68
N VAL A 125 10.41 -20.05 19.56
CA VAL A 125 9.95 -21.27 18.88
C VAL A 125 10.33 -21.26 17.42
N ILE A 126 10.40 -22.44 16.81
CA ILE A 126 10.66 -22.59 15.38
C ILE A 126 9.34 -22.89 14.69
N ILE A 127 9.00 -22.07 13.69
CA ILE A 127 7.82 -22.23 12.83
C ILE A 127 8.29 -22.03 11.38
N ASP A 128 7.97 -22.95 10.48
CA ASP A 128 8.45 -22.94 9.10
C ASP A 128 9.97 -22.68 9.00
N SER A 129 10.74 -23.43 9.79
CA SER A 129 12.21 -23.35 9.85
C SER A 129 12.77 -21.97 10.25
N THR A 130 11.98 -21.10 10.84
CA THR A 130 12.40 -19.76 11.28
C THR A 130 12.12 -19.57 12.77
N GLU A 131 13.08 -19.00 13.50
CA GLU A 131 12.91 -18.65 14.91
C GLU A 131 11.99 -17.44 15.06
N VAL A 132 10.97 -17.58 15.91
CA VAL A 132 9.97 -16.56 16.21
C VAL A 132 9.90 -16.37 17.72
N SER A 133 9.83 -15.12 18.19
CA SER A 133 9.74 -14.78 19.61
C SER A 133 8.84 -13.57 19.89
N ARG A 134 8.17 -13.05 18.85
CA ARG A 134 7.31 -11.87 18.95
C ARG A 134 6.19 -11.91 17.94
N ALA A 135 5.01 -11.41 18.32
CA ALA A 135 3.85 -11.27 17.45
C ALA A 135 3.03 -10.01 17.80
N SER A 136 2.37 -9.42 16.80
CA SER A 136 1.47 -8.28 17.02
C SER A 136 0.21 -8.72 17.78
N VAL A 137 -0.23 -7.87 18.72
CA VAL A 137 -1.53 -8.01 19.41
C VAL A 137 -2.57 -7.05 18.82
N HIS A 138 -2.28 -6.43 17.68
CA HIS A 138 -3.13 -5.56 16.87
C HIS A 138 -3.75 -4.37 17.61
N ASN A 139 -4.57 -4.59 18.66
CA ASN A 139 -5.31 -3.55 19.38
C ASN A 139 -5.58 -3.94 20.84
N TYR A 140 -6.16 -3.00 21.59
CA TYR A 140 -6.44 -3.17 23.02
C TYR A 140 -7.56 -4.20 23.28
N ASP A 141 -8.54 -4.34 22.38
CA ASP A 141 -9.63 -5.32 22.54
C ASP A 141 -9.11 -6.75 22.44
N ILE A 142 -8.27 -7.01 21.45
CA ILE A 142 -7.60 -8.32 21.28
C ILE A 142 -6.70 -8.64 22.49
N PHE A 143 -5.97 -7.64 23.02
CA PHE A 143 -5.22 -7.82 24.25
C PHE A 143 -6.13 -8.28 25.42
N GLN A 144 -7.28 -7.66 25.58
CA GLN A 144 -8.24 -8.01 26.62
C GLN A 144 -8.83 -9.42 26.41
N GLU A 145 -9.10 -9.80 25.15
CA GLU A 145 -9.66 -11.08 24.77
C GLU A 145 -8.71 -12.24 25.10
N PHE A 146 -7.42 -12.06 24.87
CA PHE A 146 -6.42 -13.09 25.15
C PHE A 146 -6.23 -13.37 26.64
N GLN A 147 -6.54 -12.45 27.55
CA GLN A 147 -6.40 -12.62 29.00
C GLN A 147 -5.01 -13.13 29.41
N PHE A 148 -3.97 -12.46 28.93
CA PHE A 148 -2.60 -12.88 29.17
C PHE A 148 -2.20 -12.92 30.64
N GLY A 149 -1.27 -13.81 30.97
CA GLY A 149 -0.49 -13.85 32.20
C GLY A 149 0.91 -14.31 31.89
N GLU A 150 1.91 -13.82 32.63
CA GLU A 150 3.29 -14.25 32.45
C GLU A 150 3.41 -15.76 32.67
N GLY A 151 4.02 -16.45 31.70
CA GLY A 151 4.16 -17.90 31.72
C GLY A 151 2.95 -18.67 31.16
N ASP A 152 1.89 -18.00 30.70
CA ASP A 152 0.77 -18.65 30.02
C ASP A 152 1.25 -19.42 28.78
N ASP A 153 0.62 -20.56 28.53
CA ASP A 153 0.80 -21.30 27.28
C ASP A 153 -0.03 -20.64 26.17
N ILE A 154 0.65 -20.19 25.11
CA ILE A 154 0.03 -19.62 23.93
C ILE A 154 0.38 -20.43 22.68
N THR A 155 -0.53 -20.50 21.72
CA THR A 155 -0.24 -21.02 20.38
C THR A 155 0.05 -19.87 19.43
N VAL A 156 1.08 -20.05 18.60
CA VAL A 156 1.54 -19.06 17.62
C VAL A 156 1.70 -19.72 16.26
N TYR A 157 1.45 -18.97 15.20
CA TYR A 157 1.59 -19.39 13.80
C TYR A 157 2.13 -18.25 12.95
N LYS A 158 2.42 -18.51 11.67
CA LYS A 158 2.79 -17.46 10.71
C LYS A 158 1.71 -17.28 9.66
N ALA A 159 0.98 -16.20 9.74
CA ALA A 159 0.06 -15.83 8.67
C ALA A 159 0.82 -15.65 7.34
N ASN A 160 0.35 -16.31 6.29
CA ASN A 160 1.01 -16.36 4.97
C ASN A 160 2.48 -16.81 5.03
N LYS A 161 2.86 -17.65 6.00
CA LYS A 161 4.24 -18.15 6.24
C LYS A 161 5.27 -17.05 6.53
N ILE A 162 4.85 -15.83 6.81
CA ILE A 162 5.73 -14.66 6.99
C ILE A 162 5.50 -13.97 8.34
N ILE A 163 4.26 -13.63 8.67
CA ILE A 163 3.92 -12.73 9.78
C ILE A 163 3.50 -13.53 11.01
N PRO A 164 4.28 -13.50 12.11
CA PRO A 164 3.91 -14.17 13.36
C PRO A 164 2.62 -13.59 13.94
N GLN A 165 1.73 -14.48 14.36
CA GLN A 165 0.45 -14.19 14.98
C GLN A 165 0.24 -15.11 16.20
N ILE A 166 -0.51 -14.63 17.19
CA ILE A 166 -1.01 -15.47 18.28
C ILE A 166 -2.36 -16.02 17.82
N GLU A 167 -2.51 -17.34 17.88
CA GLU A 167 -3.77 -18.01 17.57
C GLU A 167 -4.67 -18.02 18.82
N GLU A 168 -4.13 -18.50 19.93
CA GLU A 168 -4.88 -18.64 21.16
C GLU A 168 -3.97 -18.56 22.41
N ASN A 169 -4.51 -18.08 23.53
CA ASN A 169 -3.94 -18.27 24.86
C ASN A 169 -4.66 -19.45 25.52
N LEU A 170 -3.97 -20.56 25.65
CA LEU A 170 -4.53 -21.81 26.20
C LEU A 170 -4.77 -21.73 27.72
N THR A 171 -3.97 -20.95 28.45
CA THR A 171 -4.06 -20.85 29.92
C THR A 171 -5.05 -19.79 30.37
N ARG A 172 -5.07 -18.62 29.71
CA ARG A 172 -5.97 -17.48 29.97
C ARG A 172 -5.99 -17.07 31.46
N SER A 173 -4.85 -16.94 32.11
CA SER A 173 -4.76 -16.62 33.52
C SER A 173 -5.22 -15.20 33.87
N GLY A 174 -5.16 -14.26 32.92
CA GLY A 174 -5.62 -12.88 33.08
C GLY A 174 -4.84 -12.05 34.09
N THR A 175 -3.64 -12.50 34.45
CA THR A 175 -2.85 -11.88 35.54
C THR A 175 -1.90 -10.80 35.06
N TYR A 176 -1.67 -10.68 33.75
CA TYR A 176 -0.75 -9.68 33.19
C TYR A 176 -1.31 -8.27 33.31
N GLN A 177 -0.52 -7.38 33.91
CA GLN A 177 -0.87 -5.97 34.08
C GLN A 177 -0.22 -5.14 32.98
N LEU A 178 -1.01 -4.71 32.00
CA LEU A 178 -0.54 -3.85 30.94
C LEU A 178 -0.18 -2.46 31.49
N SER A 179 0.98 -1.94 31.11
CA SER A 179 1.36 -0.58 31.47
C SER A 179 0.44 0.43 30.77
N HIS A 180 -0.06 1.40 31.52
CA HIS A 180 -0.87 2.51 31.01
C HIS A 180 -0.09 3.83 30.95
N VAL A 181 1.25 3.77 30.88
CA VAL A 181 2.11 4.93 30.66
C VAL A 181 2.93 4.75 29.38
N CYS A 182 3.21 5.85 28.72
CA CYS A 182 4.01 5.86 27.50
C CYS A 182 5.45 5.42 27.82
N PRO A 183 6.02 4.43 27.12
CA PRO A 183 7.36 3.94 27.38
C PRO A 183 8.47 4.97 27.12
N CYS A 184 8.17 6.07 26.43
CA CYS A 184 9.16 7.09 26.05
C CYS A 184 9.07 8.40 26.85
N CYS A 185 7.89 8.77 27.34
CA CYS A 185 7.71 10.08 28.00
C CYS A 185 6.90 9.99 29.30
N ASP A 186 6.61 8.79 29.77
CA ASP A 186 5.90 8.50 31.03
C ASP A 186 4.51 9.16 31.16
N THR A 187 4.00 9.74 30.08
CA THR A 187 2.65 10.31 30.05
C THR A 187 1.60 9.20 30.11
N ALA A 188 0.55 9.37 30.89
CA ALA A 188 -0.56 8.42 30.95
C ALA A 188 -1.18 8.22 29.55
N LEU A 189 -1.36 6.95 29.18
CA LEU A 189 -1.97 6.57 27.90
C LEU A 189 -3.49 6.69 27.98
N GLU A 190 -4.09 7.12 26.88
CA GLU A 190 -5.53 7.18 26.69
C GLU A 190 -6.01 6.01 25.83
N ILE A 191 -7.16 5.46 26.18
CA ILE A 191 -7.86 4.50 25.31
C ILE A 191 -8.77 5.28 24.38
N ARG A 192 -8.56 5.16 23.06
CA ARG A 192 -9.39 5.81 22.04
C ARG A 192 -9.95 4.75 21.09
N GLN A 193 -11.17 5.02 20.59
CA GLN A 193 -11.86 4.15 19.62
C GLN A 193 -12.11 4.91 18.31
N PRO A 194 -11.13 4.97 17.40
CA PRO A 194 -11.28 5.72 16.15
C PRO A 194 -12.27 5.09 15.16
N LYS A 195 -12.54 3.79 15.30
CA LYS A 195 -13.52 3.01 14.53
C LYS A 195 -14.12 1.92 15.42
N ASP A 196 -14.05 0.67 14.99
CA ASP A 196 -14.67 -0.47 15.66
C ASP A 196 -13.81 -1.06 16.79
N ALA A 197 -12.53 -0.72 16.88
CA ALA A 197 -11.59 -1.24 17.87
C ALA A 197 -10.96 -0.14 18.73
N ARG A 198 -10.63 -0.48 19.99
CA ARG A 198 -9.94 0.39 20.94
C ARG A 198 -8.43 0.26 20.83
N PHE A 199 -7.75 1.39 20.93
CA PHE A 199 -6.29 1.48 20.88
C PHE A 199 -5.76 2.34 22.01
N LEU A 200 -4.52 2.12 22.42
CA LEU A 200 -3.80 2.98 23.34
C LEU A 200 -3.16 4.14 22.57
N PHE A 201 -3.21 5.34 23.14
CA PHE A 201 -2.60 6.55 22.58
C PHE A 201 -1.83 7.32 23.64
N CYS A 202 -0.64 7.76 23.27
CA CYS A 202 0.09 8.78 24.00
C CYS A 202 -0.46 10.17 23.61
N PRO A 203 -1.08 10.93 24.52
CA PRO A 203 -1.62 12.25 24.20
C PRO A 203 -0.55 13.32 24.06
N ASN A 204 0.67 13.07 24.55
CA ASN A 204 1.76 14.04 24.48
C ASN A 204 2.23 14.25 23.01
N THR A 205 1.92 15.42 22.46
CA THR A 205 2.33 15.81 21.09
C THR A 205 3.83 15.97 20.96
N HIS A 206 4.53 16.26 22.06
CA HIS A 206 6.00 16.42 22.12
C HIS A 206 6.71 15.13 22.55
N CYS A 207 6.05 14.00 22.54
CA CYS A 207 6.66 12.71 22.87
C CYS A 207 7.88 12.43 21.97
N PRO A 208 9.08 12.14 22.53
CA PRO A 208 10.28 11.88 21.73
C PRO A 208 10.11 10.81 20.67
N ALA A 209 9.44 9.70 21.02
CA ALA A 209 9.18 8.64 20.05
C ALA A 209 8.31 9.11 18.88
N ARG A 210 7.26 9.89 19.12
CA ARG A 210 6.43 10.46 18.04
C ARG A 210 7.26 11.35 17.13
N ARG A 211 8.13 12.16 17.70
CA ARG A 211 8.99 13.09 16.95
C ARG A 211 9.97 12.35 16.05
N VAL A 212 10.69 11.35 16.58
CA VAL A 212 11.59 10.51 15.78
C VAL A 212 10.83 9.84 14.64
N GLN A 213 9.66 9.27 14.90
CA GLN A 213 8.84 8.59 13.87
C GLN A 213 8.27 9.57 12.84
N GLN A 214 8.04 10.83 13.19
CA GLN A 214 7.68 11.88 12.21
C GLN A 214 8.85 12.14 11.24
N PHE A 215 10.08 12.26 11.73
CA PHE A 215 11.26 12.40 10.87
C PHE A 215 11.51 11.17 10.00
N VAL A 216 11.36 9.95 10.56
CA VAL A 216 11.47 8.69 9.80
C VAL A 216 10.47 8.66 8.65
N TYR A 217 9.25 9.08 8.90
CA TYR A 217 8.23 9.16 7.87
C TYR A 217 8.56 10.22 6.82
N PHE A 218 8.97 11.43 7.26
CA PHE A 218 9.34 12.54 6.38
C PHE A 218 10.42 12.14 5.37
N VAL A 219 11.47 11.46 5.82
CA VAL A 219 12.59 11.04 4.95
C VAL A 219 12.30 9.77 4.14
N SER A 220 11.19 9.09 4.39
CA SER A 220 10.87 7.82 3.74
C SER A 220 10.71 7.94 2.23
N LYS A 221 10.86 6.80 1.51
CA LYS A 221 10.72 6.71 0.05
C LYS A 221 9.39 7.23 -0.47
N GLN A 222 8.32 7.11 0.30
CA GLN A 222 6.99 7.58 -0.08
C GLN A 222 6.76 9.08 0.17
N ALA A 223 7.65 9.72 0.92
CA ALA A 223 7.63 11.15 1.26
C ALA A 223 8.79 11.87 0.56
N MET A 224 9.75 12.45 1.27
CA MET A 224 10.87 13.22 0.67
C MET A 224 11.94 12.35 0.03
N ASP A 225 11.95 11.02 0.23
CA ASP A 225 12.88 10.04 -0.35
C ASP A 225 14.37 10.35 -0.08
N ILE A 226 14.67 10.67 1.16
CA ILE A 226 16.04 10.96 1.58
C ILE A 226 16.74 9.65 1.99
N ALA A 227 17.44 9.05 1.04
CA ALA A 227 18.18 7.81 1.28
C ALA A 227 19.35 8.03 2.27
N GLY A 228 19.60 7.01 3.12
CA GLY A 228 20.71 7.05 4.07
C GLY A 228 20.33 7.53 5.48
N MET A 229 19.09 7.97 5.71
CA MET A 229 18.55 8.32 7.04
C MET A 229 17.71 7.17 7.61
N SER A 230 18.37 6.18 8.21
CA SER A 230 17.66 5.14 8.97
C SER A 230 17.06 5.69 10.27
N ALA A 231 16.10 4.96 10.88
CA ALA A 231 15.55 5.34 12.18
C ALA A 231 16.66 5.56 13.23
N ALA A 232 17.63 4.65 13.32
CA ALA A 232 18.75 4.76 14.24
C ALA A 232 19.66 5.97 13.95
N THR A 233 19.80 6.37 12.67
CA THR A 233 20.52 7.58 12.28
C THR A 233 19.78 8.82 12.72
N ILE A 234 18.47 8.85 12.53
CA ILE A 234 17.62 9.98 12.94
C ILE A 234 17.63 10.12 14.45
N GLU A 235 17.50 9.04 15.22
CA GLU A 235 17.59 9.05 16.68
C GLU A 235 18.91 9.68 17.13
N LYS A 236 20.05 9.23 16.58
CA LYS A 236 21.37 9.81 16.89
C LYS A 236 21.42 11.32 16.62
N PHE A 237 20.82 11.79 15.52
CA PHE A 237 20.84 13.21 15.15
C PHE A 237 19.89 14.05 16.03
N VAL A 238 18.75 13.49 16.41
CA VAL A 238 17.80 14.09 17.37
C VAL A 238 18.44 14.20 18.77
N ASP A 239 19.07 13.12 19.26
CA ASP A 239 19.72 13.08 20.56
C ASP A 239 20.89 14.10 20.66
N LYS A 240 21.61 14.27 19.56
CA LYS A 240 22.68 15.30 19.46
C LYS A 240 22.13 16.73 19.31
N GLY A 241 20.82 16.89 19.16
CA GLY A 241 20.16 18.17 18.96
C GLY A 241 20.42 18.79 17.58
N TRP A 242 20.88 18.00 16.60
CA TRP A 242 21.14 18.46 15.24
C TRP A 242 19.85 18.59 14.42
N ILE A 243 18.85 17.76 14.71
CA ILE A 243 17.53 17.80 14.09
C ILE A 243 16.47 18.07 15.18
N LYS A 244 15.83 19.24 15.08
CA LYS A 244 14.72 19.66 15.95
C LYS A 244 13.43 19.86 15.16
N GLU A 245 13.51 20.21 13.89
CA GLU A 245 12.42 20.37 12.94
C GLU A 245 12.82 19.84 11.55
N PHE A 246 11.90 19.72 10.62
CA PHE A 246 12.19 19.19 9.29
C PHE A 246 13.21 20.03 8.52
N ALA A 247 13.18 21.36 8.68
CA ALA A 247 14.14 22.27 8.07
C ALA A 247 15.61 22.00 8.47
N ASP A 248 15.83 21.44 9.67
CA ASP A 248 17.19 21.15 10.14
C ASP A 248 17.86 20.04 9.36
N ILE A 249 17.08 19.15 8.72
CA ILE A 249 17.60 18.10 7.84
C ILE A 249 18.41 18.74 6.70
N TYR A 250 17.93 19.84 6.16
CA TYR A 250 18.60 20.58 5.07
C TYR A 250 19.76 21.44 5.52
N LYS A 251 20.02 21.51 6.83
CA LYS A 251 21.12 22.24 7.46
C LYS A 251 22.20 21.31 8.07
N LEU A 252 22.14 20.00 7.78
CA LEU A 252 23.06 18.99 8.32
C LEU A 252 24.50 19.13 7.79
N ASP A 253 24.72 19.91 6.74
CA ASP A 253 26.04 20.30 6.26
C ASP A 253 26.90 20.98 7.37
N ARG A 254 26.26 21.71 8.27
CA ARG A 254 26.88 22.36 9.44
C ARG A 254 27.50 21.35 10.42
N HIS A 255 27.11 20.09 10.34
CA HIS A 255 27.56 19.00 11.20
C HIS A 255 28.39 17.95 10.45
N LYS A 256 28.88 18.28 9.23
CA LYS A 256 29.60 17.34 8.36
C LYS A 256 30.71 16.58 9.10
N GLU A 257 31.63 17.29 9.74
CA GLU A 257 32.79 16.68 10.41
C GLU A 257 32.36 15.73 11.53
N GLN A 258 31.34 16.11 12.30
CA GLN A 258 30.80 15.31 13.38
C GLN A 258 30.09 14.06 12.84
N ILE A 259 29.30 14.19 11.74
CA ILE A 259 28.62 13.08 11.11
C ILE A 259 29.64 12.07 10.56
N VAL A 260 30.63 12.53 9.84
CA VAL A 260 31.70 11.68 9.26
C VAL A 260 32.45 10.88 10.36
N SER A 261 32.57 11.44 11.57
CA SER A 261 33.23 10.79 12.70
C SER A 261 32.36 9.78 13.45
N LEU A 262 31.06 9.70 13.16
CA LEU A 262 30.18 8.74 13.82
C LEU A 262 30.48 7.31 13.36
N GLU A 263 30.34 6.37 14.30
CA GLU A 263 30.40 4.94 13.99
C GLU A 263 29.34 4.55 12.94
N GLY A 264 29.79 3.89 11.88
CA GLY A 264 28.98 3.52 10.72
C GLY A 264 28.87 4.60 9.65
N PHE A 265 29.47 5.80 9.87
CA PHE A 265 29.62 6.86 8.89
C PHE A 265 31.06 7.00 8.43
N GLY A 266 31.25 7.64 7.31
CA GLY A 266 32.51 8.05 6.74
C GLY A 266 32.23 9.03 5.60
N GLU A 267 33.24 9.58 4.96
CA GLU A 267 33.08 10.60 3.91
C GLU A 267 32.14 10.15 2.78
N LYS A 268 32.25 8.87 2.33
CA LYS A 268 31.41 8.34 1.25
C LYS A 268 29.95 8.21 1.64
N SER A 269 29.64 7.77 2.87
CA SER A 269 28.25 7.64 3.36
C SER A 269 27.64 9.01 3.62
N TYR A 270 28.42 9.94 4.17
CA TYR A 270 27.98 11.32 4.30
C TYR A 270 27.66 11.95 2.94
N GLN A 271 28.53 11.79 1.94
CA GLN A 271 28.29 12.36 0.62
C GLN A 271 27.02 11.78 -0.05
N LYS A 272 26.77 10.47 0.11
CA LYS A 272 25.52 9.87 -0.36
C LYS A 272 24.29 10.46 0.33
N LEU A 273 24.36 10.61 1.65
CA LEU A 273 23.29 11.21 2.43
C LEU A 273 23.05 12.65 1.99
N TRP A 274 24.12 13.46 1.89
CA TRP A 274 24.01 14.87 1.51
C TRP A 274 23.42 15.04 0.11
N ASN A 275 23.88 14.26 -0.87
CA ASN A 275 23.30 14.28 -2.22
C ASN A 275 21.80 13.92 -2.23
N ALA A 276 21.38 13.01 -1.35
CA ALA A 276 19.95 12.66 -1.23
C ALA A 276 19.15 13.82 -0.60
N ILE A 277 19.72 14.52 0.39
CA ILE A 277 19.11 15.73 0.99
C ILE A 277 18.98 16.83 -0.06
N GLU A 278 20.07 17.16 -0.76
CA GLU A 278 20.06 18.19 -1.82
C GLU A 278 19.05 17.85 -2.93
N LYS A 279 19.00 16.59 -3.36
CA LYS A 279 18.01 16.16 -4.36
C LYS A 279 16.59 16.35 -3.86
N SER A 280 16.31 16.13 -2.59
CA SER A 280 14.96 16.23 -2.00
C SER A 280 14.50 17.69 -1.82
N SER A 281 15.38 18.67 -1.99
CA SER A 281 15.01 20.10 -1.90
C SER A 281 14.15 20.57 -3.06
N VAL A 282 14.10 19.81 -4.17
CA VAL A 282 13.16 20.01 -5.28
C VAL A 282 12.16 18.86 -5.25
N VAL A 283 10.89 19.18 -5.03
CA VAL A 283 9.85 18.17 -4.74
C VAL A 283 8.51 18.52 -5.36
N PRO A 284 7.76 17.57 -5.94
CA PRO A 284 6.40 17.82 -6.38
C PRO A 284 5.45 18.00 -5.18
N LEU A 285 4.42 18.84 -5.35
CA LEU A 285 3.52 19.23 -4.28
C LEU A 285 2.82 18.05 -3.58
N ASP A 286 2.41 17.04 -4.33
CA ASP A 286 1.76 15.84 -3.77
C ASP A 286 2.68 15.07 -2.81
N ARG A 287 3.96 14.91 -3.17
CA ARG A 287 4.94 14.27 -2.28
C ARG A 287 5.20 15.09 -1.02
N PHE A 288 5.29 16.38 -1.16
CA PHE A 288 5.43 17.28 -0.02
C PHE A 288 4.24 17.17 0.95
N LEU A 289 3.01 17.18 0.42
CA LEU A 289 1.80 17.00 1.24
C LEU A 289 1.78 15.64 1.97
N VAL A 290 2.25 14.57 1.31
CA VAL A 290 2.45 13.28 2.01
C VAL A 290 3.48 13.40 3.12
N ALA A 291 4.61 14.10 2.86
CA ALA A 291 5.72 14.22 3.81
C ALA A 291 5.32 14.96 5.10
N LEU A 292 4.34 15.86 5.05
CA LEU A 292 3.80 16.52 6.23
C LEU A 292 3.17 15.55 7.25
N GLY A 293 2.81 14.35 6.81
CA GLY A 293 2.30 13.30 7.68
C GLY A 293 0.92 13.58 8.26
N ILE A 294 0.12 14.41 7.59
CA ILE A 294 -1.27 14.72 7.98
C ILE A 294 -2.07 13.41 8.04
N PRO A 295 -2.78 13.13 9.15
CA PRO A 295 -3.55 11.89 9.28
C PRO A 295 -4.55 11.70 8.14
N ASN A 296 -4.57 10.50 7.54
CA ASN A 296 -5.40 10.11 6.40
C ASN A 296 -5.11 10.84 5.07
N VAL A 297 -4.10 11.71 5.01
CA VAL A 297 -3.58 12.25 3.74
C VAL A 297 -2.44 11.35 3.25
N GLY A 298 -2.80 10.36 2.43
CA GLY A 298 -1.85 9.47 1.75
C GLY A 298 -1.58 9.93 0.32
N ARG A 299 -0.80 9.16 -0.46
CA ARG A 299 -0.43 9.51 -1.84
C ARG A 299 -1.61 9.88 -2.73
N ARG A 300 -2.70 9.10 -2.65
CA ARG A 300 -3.89 9.34 -3.48
C ARG A 300 -4.56 10.66 -3.13
N SER A 301 -4.82 10.91 -1.83
CA SER A 301 -5.42 12.16 -1.40
C SER A 301 -4.51 13.37 -1.67
N ALA A 302 -3.21 13.23 -1.45
CA ALA A 302 -2.24 14.29 -1.73
C ALA A 302 -2.17 14.64 -3.24
N LYS A 303 -2.24 13.64 -4.13
CA LYS A 303 -2.30 13.87 -5.58
C LYS A 303 -3.57 14.63 -5.96
N VAL A 304 -4.74 14.23 -5.45
CA VAL A 304 -6.01 14.93 -5.69
C VAL A 304 -5.95 16.38 -5.20
N LEU A 305 -5.34 16.63 -4.03
CA LEU A 305 -5.12 18.00 -3.53
C LEU A 305 -4.21 18.81 -4.44
N ALA A 306 -3.09 18.25 -4.88
CA ALA A 306 -2.14 18.92 -5.75
C ALA A 306 -2.78 19.28 -7.10
N GLU A 307 -3.52 18.35 -7.71
CA GLU A 307 -4.26 18.57 -8.95
C GLU A 307 -5.31 19.69 -8.79
N ALA A 308 -6.11 19.65 -7.72
CA ALA A 308 -7.13 20.67 -7.43
C ALA A 308 -6.55 22.06 -7.14
N CYS A 309 -5.26 22.12 -6.82
CA CYS A 309 -4.51 23.36 -6.58
C CYS A 309 -3.55 23.71 -7.71
N LEU A 310 -3.69 23.05 -8.88
CA LEU A 310 -2.83 23.27 -10.05
C LEU A 310 -1.34 23.12 -9.70
N TRP A 311 -1.00 22.15 -8.85
CA TRP A 311 0.35 21.85 -8.38
C TRP A 311 1.09 23.03 -7.72
N SER A 312 0.36 24.11 -7.35
CA SER A 312 0.88 25.30 -6.71
C SER A 312 0.63 25.27 -5.20
N TRP A 313 1.68 25.47 -4.42
CA TRP A 313 1.59 25.64 -2.97
C TRP A 313 0.77 26.89 -2.61
N GLU A 314 0.93 27.98 -3.33
CA GLU A 314 0.22 29.23 -3.10
C GLU A 314 -1.30 29.04 -3.29
N ASN A 315 -1.70 28.31 -4.31
CA ASN A 315 -3.10 27.97 -4.52
C ASN A 315 -3.64 27.06 -3.41
N PHE A 316 -2.83 26.08 -2.97
CA PHE A 316 -3.21 25.17 -1.90
C PHE A 316 -3.42 25.92 -0.58
N ILE A 317 -2.45 26.75 -0.15
CA ILE A 317 -2.55 27.46 1.10
C ILE A 317 -3.67 28.52 1.07
N THR A 318 -3.90 29.16 -0.07
CA THR A 318 -5.03 30.09 -0.27
C THR A 318 -6.37 29.38 -0.08
N LYS A 319 -6.53 28.17 -0.60
CA LYS A 319 -7.74 27.35 -0.36
C LYS A 319 -7.89 26.97 1.11
N VAL A 320 -6.79 26.58 1.77
CA VAL A 320 -6.80 26.29 3.21
C VAL A 320 -7.20 27.53 4.02
N ASP A 321 -6.64 28.68 3.74
CA ASP A 321 -6.89 29.93 4.47
C ASP A 321 -8.31 30.50 4.20
N SER A 322 -8.89 30.19 3.04
CA SER A 322 -10.26 30.54 2.70
C SER A 322 -11.31 29.52 3.18
N GLU A 323 -10.89 28.52 3.96
CA GLU A 323 -11.76 27.42 4.45
C GLU A 323 -12.53 26.70 3.32
N TYR A 324 -11.86 26.48 2.18
CA TYR A 324 -12.43 25.74 1.05
C TYR A 324 -12.84 24.31 1.45
N ASP A 325 -14.05 23.90 1.15
CA ASP A 325 -14.53 22.55 1.46
C ASP A 325 -13.94 21.50 0.50
N PHE A 326 -12.86 20.82 0.95
CA PHE A 326 -12.22 19.78 0.19
C PHE A 326 -13.05 18.50 0.05
N THR A 327 -14.19 18.33 0.77
CA THR A 327 -15.08 17.18 0.58
C THR A 327 -15.72 17.15 -0.81
N GLN A 328 -15.70 18.28 -1.52
CA GLN A 328 -16.14 18.36 -2.92
C GLN A 328 -15.19 17.61 -3.88
N LEU A 329 -13.96 17.33 -3.45
CA LEU A 329 -13.01 16.58 -4.23
C LEU A 329 -13.30 15.07 -4.16
N ARG A 330 -13.02 14.39 -5.26
CA ARG A 330 -13.20 12.95 -5.33
C ARG A 330 -12.35 12.23 -4.27
N ASP A 331 -12.95 11.22 -3.62
CA ASP A 331 -12.29 10.39 -2.60
C ASP A 331 -11.83 11.18 -1.35
N PHE A 332 -12.36 12.38 -1.15
CA PHE A 332 -12.05 13.25 -0.02
C PHE A 332 -13.24 13.32 0.94
N GLY A 333 -13.17 12.54 2.02
CA GLY A 333 -14.24 12.50 3.03
C GLY A 333 -14.05 13.52 4.14
N GLU A 334 -15.10 13.73 4.96
CA GLU A 334 -15.11 14.66 6.10
C GLU A 334 -13.95 14.46 7.08
N VAL A 335 -13.52 13.20 7.30
CA VAL A 335 -12.41 12.88 8.21
C VAL A 335 -11.09 13.46 7.70
N VAL A 336 -10.83 13.33 6.41
CA VAL A 336 -9.60 13.86 5.78
C VAL A 336 -9.62 15.38 5.78
N ASN A 337 -10.76 15.97 5.43
CA ASN A 337 -10.98 17.42 5.46
C ASN A 337 -10.73 18.00 6.85
N ARG A 338 -11.32 17.39 7.88
CA ARG A 338 -11.11 17.81 9.27
C ARG A 338 -9.66 17.71 9.70
N ASN A 339 -8.97 16.60 9.43
CA ASN A 339 -7.58 16.41 9.81
C ASN A 339 -6.65 17.41 9.11
N LEU A 340 -6.96 17.75 7.85
CA LEU A 340 -6.23 18.78 7.11
C LEU A 340 -6.34 20.13 7.83
N TYR A 341 -7.56 20.56 8.15
CA TYR A 341 -7.76 21.83 8.87
C TYR A 341 -7.20 21.82 10.28
N GLU A 342 -7.32 20.73 11.02
CA GLU A 342 -6.68 20.59 12.34
C GLU A 342 -5.17 20.79 12.22
N TYR A 343 -4.52 20.20 11.22
CA TYR A 343 -3.08 20.36 11.01
C TYR A 343 -2.69 21.82 10.79
N PHE A 344 -3.38 22.53 9.90
CA PHE A 344 -3.05 23.92 9.54
C PHE A 344 -3.55 24.97 10.55
N ARG A 345 -4.44 24.62 11.47
CA ARG A 345 -4.85 25.49 12.59
C ARG A 345 -3.81 25.57 13.71
N HIS A 346 -2.95 24.57 13.83
CA HIS A 346 -1.89 24.58 14.82
C HIS A 346 -0.76 25.55 14.39
N GLU A 347 -0.50 26.57 15.20
CA GLU A 347 0.51 27.58 14.94
C GLU A 347 1.93 26.99 14.85
N GLU A 348 2.23 25.99 15.68
CA GLU A 348 3.49 25.24 15.63
C GLU A 348 3.74 24.62 14.25
N ASN A 349 2.72 24.02 13.64
CA ASN A 349 2.83 23.42 12.30
C ASN A 349 3.07 24.49 11.24
N ARG A 350 2.39 25.65 11.34
CA ARG A 350 2.60 26.76 10.40
C ARG A 350 4.00 27.36 10.50
N THR A 351 4.51 27.49 11.72
CA THR A 351 5.88 27.99 11.97
C THR A 351 6.91 26.99 11.39
N MET A 352 6.75 25.70 11.69
CA MET A 352 7.60 24.66 11.13
C MET A 352 7.58 24.64 9.59
N LEU A 353 6.38 24.81 9.01
CA LEU A 353 6.20 24.88 7.55
C LEU A 353 6.89 26.11 6.95
N SER A 354 6.83 27.28 7.60
CA SER A 354 7.54 28.47 7.09
C SER A 354 9.05 28.25 7.00
N HIS A 355 9.65 27.62 8.02
CA HIS A 355 11.09 27.29 8.01
C HIS A 355 11.42 26.21 6.94
N LEU A 356 10.53 25.23 6.75
CA LEU A 356 10.75 24.18 5.77
C LEU A 356 10.64 24.70 4.34
N LEU A 357 9.69 25.61 4.06
CA LEU A 357 9.50 26.22 2.75
C LEU A 357 10.69 27.10 2.31
N GLU A 358 11.52 27.60 3.25
CA GLU A 358 12.79 28.26 2.92
C GLU A 358 13.85 27.30 2.37
N MET A 359 13.70 25.98 2.63
CA MET A 359 14.69 24.95 2.30
C MET A 359 14.33 24.18 1.02
N ILE A 360 13.13 24.30 0.53
CA ILE A 360 12.63 23.52 -0.60
C ILE A 360 12.09 24.40 -1.73
N THR A 361 12.03 23.83 -2.92
CA THR A 361 11.39 24.42 -4.11
C THR A 361 10.42 23.39 -4.68
N PHE A 362 9.25 23.82 -5.12
CA PHE A 362 8.30 22.91 -5.79
C PHE A 362 8.68 22.73 -7.24
N GLU A 363 8.56 21.51 -7.73
CA GLU A 363 8.71 21.19 -9.14
C GLU A 363 7.60 21.90 -9.94
N GLU A 364 7.99 22.56 -11.02
CA GLU A 364 7.04 23.07 -12.01
C GLU A 364 6.46 21.89 -12.78
N VAL A 365 5.18 21.63 -12.59
CA VAL A 365 4.44 20.66 -13.38
C VAL A 365 3.83 21.41 -14.56
N GLU A 366 4.21 21.06 -15.78
CA GLU A 366 3.52 21.55 -16.96
C GLU A 366 2.06 21.07 -16.92
N ILE A 367 1.18 21.95 -16.49
CA ILE A 367 -0.25 21.73 -16.58
C ILE A 367 -0.60 21.92 -18.05
N LYS A 368 -0.70 20.83 -18.80
CA LYS A 368 -1.37 20.88 -20.09
C LYS A 368 -2.80 21.31 -19.81
N GLU A 369 -3.14 22.56 -20.16
CA GLU A 369 -4.52 23.02 -20.08
C GLU A 369 -5.39 22.03 -20.84
N VAL A 370 -6.20 21.29 -20.09
CA VAL A 370 -7.18 20.41 -20.71
C VAL A 370 -8.22 21.33 -21.34
N THR A 371 -8.12 21.52 -22.62
CA THR A 371 -9.09 22.32 -23.37
C THR A 371 -10.48 21.71 -23.11
N GLN A 372 -11.39 22.49 -22.53
CA GLN A 372 -12.77 22.07 -22.27
C GLN A 372 -13.51 21.65 -23.56
N ASP A 373 -12.95 21.97 -24.69
CA ASP A 373 -13.48 21.72 -26.04
C ASP A 373 -13.11 20.30 -26.56
N ASN A 374 -12.54 19.43 -25.71
CA ASN A 374 -12.23 18.06 -26.10
C ASN A 374 -13.39 17.09 -25.75
N PRO A 375 -13.69 16.10 -26.60
CA PRO A 375 -14.85 15.21 -26.43
C PRO A 375 -14.73 14.27 -25.23
N PHE A 376 -13.58 14.21 -24.57
CA PHE A 376 -13.33 13.35 -23.41
C PHE A 376 -13.40 14.10 -22.08
N PHE A 377 -13.45 15.44 -22.11
CA PHE A 377 -13.50 16.24 -20.88
C PHE A 377 -14.74 15.91 -20.04
N GLY A 378 -14.54 15.54 -18.78
CA GLY A 378 -15.61 15.16 -17.86
C GLY A 378 -16.27 13.80 -18.15
N LYS A 379 -15.82 13.05 -19.17
CA LYS A 379 -16.38 11.77 -19.58
C LYS A 379 -15.80 10.59 -18.80
N THR A 380 -16.61 9.60 -18.51
CA THR A 380 -16.18 8.33 -17.94
C THR A 380 -15.85 7.36 -19.07
N VAL A 381 -14.58 6.94 -19.16
CA VAL A 381 -14.08 6.08 -20.21
C VAL A 381 -13.52 4.77 -19.61
N VAL A 382 -13.86 3.65 -20.22
CA VAL A 382 -13.31 2.33 -19.87
C VAL A 382 -12.46 1.86 -21.04
N ALA A 383 -11.18 1.61 -20.82
CA ALA A 383 -10.33 0.92 -21.79
C ALA A 383 -10.42 -0.60 -21.56
N THR A 384 -10.54 -1.35 -22.66
CA THR A 384 -10.64 -2.82 -22.65
C THR A 384 -10.00 -3.41 -23.89
N GLY A 385 -9.46 -4.63 -23.79
CA GLY A 385 -8.68 -5.23 -24.87
C GLY A 385 -7.26 -4.68 -24.94
N SER A 386 -6.48 -5.20 -25.87
CA SER A 386 -5.10 -4.75 -26.13
C SER A 386 -5.11 -3.60 -27.12
N LEU A 387 -4.49 -2.49 -26.72
CA LEU A 387 -4.27 -1.33 -27.56
C LEU A 387 -2.87 -1.44 -28.19
N VAL A 388 -2.75 -1.05 -29.46
CA VAL A 388 -1.48 -1.15 -30.20
C VAL A 388 -0.50 -0.07 -29.75
N HIS A 389 -0.99 1.14 -29.48
CA HIS A 389 -0.16 2.31 -29.18
C HIS A 389 -0.06 2.61 -27.67
N PHE A 390 -0.87 1.95 -26.84
CA PHE A 390 -0.93 2.24 -25.41
C PHE A 390 -0.88 0.96 -24.56
N THR A 391 -0.12 1.02 -23.48
CA THR A 391 -0.25 0.08 -22.35
C THR A 391 -1.47 0.44 -21.48
N ARG A 392 -1.88 -0.44 -20.57
CA ARG A 392 -2.99 -0.14 -19.62
C ARG A 392 -2.75 1.12 -18.79
N ASP A 393 -1.52 1.32 -18.36
CA ASP A 393 -1.17 2.51 -17.56
C ASP A 393 -1.08 3.76 -18.43
N SER A 394 -0.44 3.67 -19.60
CA SER A 394 -0.29 4.83 -20.48
C SER A 394 -1.61 5.31 -21.09
N ILE A 395 -2.57 4.42 -21.39
CA ILE A 395 -3.91 4.85 -21.84
C ILE A 395 -4.70 5.51 -20.72
N LYS A 396 -4.55 5.01 -19.49
CA LYS A 396 -5.16 5.62 -18.32
C LYS A 396 -4.63 7.04 -18.08
N GLU A 397 -3.31 7.21 -18.12
CA GLU A 397 -2.66 8.53 -18.03
C GLU A 397 -3.09 9.45 -19.17
N LYS A 398 -3.18 8.94 -20.40
CA LYS A 398 -3.63 9.73 -21.55
C LYS A 398 -5.09 10.18 -21.39
N LEU A 399 -6.00 9.31 -20.98
CA LEU A 399 -7.40 9.65 -20.71
C LEU A 399 -7.53 10.69 -19.60
N GLU A 400 -6.79 10.51 -18.50
CA GLU A 400 -6.75 11.46 -17.39
C GLU A 400 -6.17 12.82 -17.84
N SER A 401 -5.15 12.83 -18.70
CA SER A 401 -4.60 14.07 -19.29
C SER A 401 -5.58 14.81 -20.21
N LEU A 402 -6.60 14.13 -20.71
CA LEU A 402 -7.70 14.71 -21.49
C LEU A 402 -8.89 15.12 -20.60
N GLY A 403 -8.76 15.03 -19.26
CA GLY A 403 -9.83 15.33 -18.32
C GLY A 403 -10.93 14.28 -18.25
N ALA A 404 -10.68 13.08 -18.80
CA ALA A 404 -11.60 11.96 -18.69
C ALA A 404 -11.39 11.19 -17.39
N LYS A 405 -12.45 10.52 -16.92
CA LYS A 405 -12.40 9.58 -15.81
C LYS A 405 -12.15 8.17 -16.35
N ALA A 406 -10.92 7.67 -16.24
CA ALA A 406 -10.61 6.29 -16.58
C ALA A 406 -11.08 5.33 -15.48
N THR A 407 -11.95 4.34 -15.83
CA THR A 407 -12.49 3.36 -14.87
C THR A 407 -12.25 1.93 -15.34
N GLY A 408 -12.13 1.00 -14.38
CA GLY A 408 -11.87 -0.41 -14.66
C GLY A 408 -13.12 -1.23 -15.02
N SER A 409 -14.34 -0.72 -14.80
CA SER A 409 -15.59 -1.47 -15.03
C SER A 409 -16.62 -0.65 -15.78
N VAL A 410 -17.39 -1.32 -16.66
CA VAL A 410 -18.46 -0.72 -17.44
C VAL A 410 -19.75 -0.66 -16.62
N SER A 411 -20.35 0.52 -16.54
CA SER A 411 -21.62 0.78 -15.85
C SER A 411 -22.51 1.71 -16.67
N LYS A 412 -23.74 1.96 -16.23
CA LYS A 412 -24.66 2.91 -16.86
C LYS A 412 -24.11 4.36 -16.91
N ASN A 413 -23.10 4.65 -16.08
CA ASN A 413 -22.46 5.95 -16.02
C ASN A 413 -21.18 6.02 -16.88
N THR A 414 -20.92 5.02 -17.72
CA THR A 414 -19.79 5.00 -18.66
C THR A 414 -20.22 5.70 -19.95
N ASP A 415 -19.49 6.71 -20.38
CA ASP A 415 -19.77 7.45 -21.61
C ASP A 415 -19.17 6.79 -22.85
N TYR A 416 -17.94 6.28 -22.72
CA TYR A 416 -17.23 5.62 -23.80
C TYR A 416 -16.55 4.34 -23.33
N VAL A 417 -16.51 3.36 -24.21
CA VAL A 417 -15.63 2.20 -24.06
C VAL A 417 -14.62 2.22 -25.17
N LEU A 418 -13.34 2.39 -24.85
CA LEU A 418 -12.25 2.27 -25.80
C LEU A 418 -11.88 0.79 -25.90
N ALA A 419 -12.22 0.20 -27.05
CA ALA A 419 -12.01 -1.20 -27.32
C ALA A 419 -10.79 -1.39 -28.23
N GLY A 420 -9.74 -1.99 -27.68
CA GLY A 420 -8.64 -2.54 -28.44
C GLY A 420 -8.99 -3.92 -29.00
N GLU A 421 -7.99 -4.60 -29.54
CA GLU A 421 -8.16 -5.98 -30.02
C GLU A 421 -8.61 -6.89 -28.88
N LYS A 422 -9.58 -7.78 -29.18
CA LYS A 422 -10.13 -8.77 -28.25
C LYS A 422 -10.72 -8.18 -26.95
N ALA A 423 -11.38 -7.05 -27.04
CA ALA A 423 -12.14 -6.49 -25.95
C ALA A 423 -13.24 -7.49 -25.50
N GLY A 424 -13.03 -8.12 -24.33
CA GLY A 424 -13.87 -9.21 -23.81
C GLY A 424 -15.21 -8.75 -23.22
N SER A 425 -15.62 -9.31 -22.07
CA SER A 425 -16.92 -9.09 -21.41
C SER A 425 -17.31 -7.62 -21.21
N LYS A 426 -16.35 -6.71 -21.11
CA LYS A 426 -16.61 -5.25 -21.00
C LYS A 426 -17.19 -4.66 -22.28
N LEU A 427 -16.76 -5.15 -23.45
CA LEU A 427 -17.33 -4.73 -24.75
C LEU A 427 -18.77 -5.23 -24.89
N THR A 428 -19.02 -6.50 -24.56
CA THR A 428 -20.40 -7.06 -24.59
C THR A 428 -21.32 -6.26 -23.67
N LYS A 429 -20.86 -5.98 -22.44
CA LYS A 429 -21.63 -5.17 -21.49
C LYS A 429 -21.87 -3.73 -21.96
N ALA A 430 -20.91 -3.14 -22.64
CA ALA A 430 -21.07 -1.81 -23.24
C ALA A 430 -22.15 -1.81 -24.35
N GLN A 431 -22.15 -2.85 -25.19
CA GLN A 431 -23.16 -3.04 -26.22
C GLN A 431 -24.56 -3.27 -25.63
N GLU A 432 -24.68 -4.10 -24.59
CA GLU A 432 -25.94 -4.33 -23.86
C GLU A 432 -26.50 -3.05 -23.22
N LEU A 433 -25.61 -2.17 -22.74
CA LEU A 433 -26.00 -0.89 -22.12
C LEU A 433 -26.15 0.25 -23.11
N GLY A 434 -25.91 0.01 -24.41
CA GLY A 434 -25.98 1.04 -25.47
C GLY A 434 -24.90 2.12 -25.34
N ILE A 435 -23.75 1.80 -24.72
CA ILE A 435 -22.65 2.72 -24.54
C ILE A 435 -21.84 2.81 -25.82
N LYS A 436 -21.41 4.04 -26.18
CA LYS A 436 -20.62 4.25 -27.40
C LYS A 436 -19.23 3.59 -27.24
N VAL A 437 -18.95 2.67 -28.17
CA VAL A 437 -17.66 2.02 -28.28
C VAL A 437 -16.81 2.75 -29.28
N LEU A 438 -15.55 3.00 -28.92
CA LEU A 438 -14.52 3.60 -29.78
C LEU A 438 -13.44 2.57 -30.04
N THR A 439 -12.98 2.46 -31.26
CA THR A 439 -11.73 1.76 -31.58
C THR A 439 -10.53 2.62 -31.20
N GLU A 440 -9.35 2.04 -31.08
CA GLU A 440 -8.12 2.80 -30.83
C GLU A 440 -7.86 3.83 -31.93
N GLN A 441 -8.15 3.47 -33.17
CA GLN A 441 -7.98 4.38 -34.33
C GLN A 441 -8.91 5.60 -34.23
N GLU A 442 -10.20 5.40 -33.91
CA GLU A 442 -11.15 6.50 -33.68
C GLU A 442 -10.74 7.38 -32.51
N PHE A 443 -10.22 6.77 -31.41
CA PHE A 443 -9.68 7.52 -30.28
C PHE A 443 -8.50 8.41 -30.72
N LEU A 444 -7.53 7.85 -31.46
CA LEU A 444 -6.38 8.59 -31.98
C LEU A 444 -6.81 9.75 -32.92
N GLU A 445 -7.78 9.52 -33.79
CA GLU A 445 -8.32 10.54 -34.63
C GLU A 445 -9.02 11.67 -33.86
N MET A 446 -9.78 11.30 -32.81
CA MET A 446 -10.43 12.28 -31.96
C MET A 446 -9.43 13.11 -31.14
N ILE A 447 -8.31 12.54 -30.68
CA ILE A 447 -7.29 13.30 -29.95
C ILE A 447 -6.39 14.12 -30.88
N ALA A 448 -6.13 13.68 -32.12
CA ALA A 448 -5.37 14.44 -33.12
C ALA A 448 -6.03 15.78 -33.48
N THR A 449 -7.34 15.87 -33.38
CA THR A 449 -8.09 17.13 -33.61
C THR A 449 -7.98 18.11 -32.44
N ILE A 450 -7.45 17.67 -31.28
CA ILE A 450 -7.31 18.49 -30.07
C ILE A 450 -5.87 19.06 -29.95
N GLU A 451 -4.90 18.42 -30.59
CA GLU A 451 -3.48 18.81 -30.53
C GLU A 451 -3.08 19.81 -31.62
N VAL A 452 -4.05 20.35 -32.37
CA VAL A 452 -3.89 21.45 -33.36
C VAL A 452 -4.43 22.73 -32.73
#